data_4c25ffdf8198f97a081721292293736f
#
_entry.id   4c25ffdf8198f97a081721292293736f
#
_cell.length_a   1.000
_cell.length_b   1.000
_cell.length_c   1.000
_cell.angle_alpha   90.00
_cell.angle_beta   90.00
_cell.angle_gamma   90.00
#
_symmetry.space_group_name_H-M   'P 1'
#
loop_
_entity.id
_entity.type
_entity.pdbx_description
1 polymer ?
#
loop_
_entity_poly.entity_id
_entity_poly.type
_entity_poly.pdbx_seq_one_letter_code
_entity_poly.pdbx_strand_id
1 'polypeptide(L)'
;MHAMNRDFLTGALDRSRVFEMTYRRIKNGRLFYVQMKVSRMEDDPRMIVIAVSDIDELVKKRRVEERIQEERLVYARLHALTGNFIVVYVVDPETGSFREFSSTADYTENLAQPKTGTDFFENVREAASQHVYPADRKRYLTVVPRKNIMAEVERSGFFTFGYRVLMKGEPIHVQLKA
;
A
#
# COMPACT_ATOMS: atom_id res chain seq x y z
N MET A 1 -9.58 29.83 10.38
CA MET A 1 -8.21 29.92 10.93
C MET A 1 -8.31 30.83 12.14
N HIS A 2 -8.30 30.29 13.39
CA HIS A 2 -8.29 31.12 14.59
C HIS A 2 -6.92 31.77 14.66
N ALA A 3 -6.91 33.10 14.71
CA ALA A 3 -5.69 33.86 14.87
C ALA A 3 -5.05 33.48 16.21
N MET A 4 -3.80 33.06 16.20
CA MET A 4 -3.02 32.78 17.39
C MET A 4 -2.72 34.09 18.11
N ASN A 5 -3.60 34.46 19.04
CA ASN A 5 -3.48 35.65 19.85
C ASN A 5 -3.06 35.31 21.29
N ARG A 6 -2.77 36.33 22.08
CA ARG A 6 -2.34 36.21 23.47
C ARG A 6 -3.33 35.39 24.31
N ASP A 7 -4.62 35.70 24.18
CA ASP A 7 -5.68 35.10 25.00
C ASP A 7 -5.83 33.60 24.69
N PHE A 8 -5.70 33.20 23.42
CA PHE A 8 -5.70 31.82 23.00
C PHE A 8 -4.52 31.04 23.61
N LEU A 9 -3.30 31.59 23.53
CA LEU A 9 -2.10 30.95 24.08
C LEU A 9 -2.17 30.86 25.61
N THR A 10 -2.61 31.92 26.27
CA THR A 10 -2.78 31.94 27.73
C THR A 10 -3.78 30.87 28.17
N GLY A 11 -4.95 30.82 27.56
CA GLY A 11 -5.97 29.80 27.85
C GLY A 11 -5.56 28.37 27.51
N ALA A 12 -4.70 28.18 26.51
CA ALA A 12 -4.13 26.84 26.20
C ALA A 12 -3.10 26.43 27.27
N LEU A 13 -2.24 27.34 27.71
CA LEU A 13 -1.23 27.08 28.73
C LEU A 13 -1.81 26.96 30.15
N ASP A 14 -3.00 27.48 30.41
CA ASP A 14 -3.72 27.30 31.69
C ASP A 14 -4.31 25.89 31.80
N ARG A 15 -4.60 25.24 30.65
CA ARG A 15 -5.12 23.87 30.60
C ARG A 15 -4.01 22.81 30.48
N SER A 16 -2.88 23.15 29.89
CA SER A 16 -1.74 22.26 29.69
C SER A 16 -0.44 23.04 29.86
N ARG A 17 0.57 22.41 30.50
CA ARG A 17 1.89 23.07 30.69
C ARG A 17 2.60 23.38 29.38
N VAL A 18 2.25 22.64 28.31
CA VAL A 18 2.84 22.80 26.98
C VAL A 18 1.72 22.84 25.95
N PHE A 19 1.78 23.79 25.05
CA PHE A 19 0.96 23.84 23.85
C PHE A 19 1.81 23.47 22.65
N GLU A 20 1.37 22.50 21.86
CA GLU A 20 2.05 22.07 20.63
C GLU A 20 1.12 22.20 19.43
N MET A 21 1.67 22.68 18.33
CA MET A 21 0.94 22.81 17.08
C MET A 21 1.85 22.50 15.90
N THR A 22 1.36 21.65 14.98
CA THR A 22 2.01 21.37 13.70
C THR A 22 1.27 22.10 12.58
N TYR A 23 1.99 22.81 11.73
CA TYR A 23 1.44 23.51 10.59
C TYR A 23 2.36 23.41 9.37
N ARG A 24 1.83 23.79 8.21
CA ARG A 24 2.60 23.81 6.97
C ARG A 24 3.04 25.24 6.66
N ARG A 25 4.27 25.38 6.22
CA ARG A 25 4.87 26.64 5.80
C ARG A 25 5.44 26.54 4.40
N ILE A 26 5.39 27.62 3.64
CA ILE A 26 6.01 27.72 2.31
C ILE A 26 7.30 28.53 2.45
N LYS A 27 8.42 27.98 1.95
CA LYS A 27 9.71 28.65 1.82
C LYS A 27 10.29 28.33 0.45
N ASN A 28 10.64 29.35 -0.31
CA ASN A 28 11.19 29.20 -1.67
C ASN A 28 10.27 28.33 -2.60
N GLY A 29 8.95 28.52 -2.53
CA GLY A 29 7.98 27.78 -3.31
C GLY A 29 7.76 26.32 -2.85
N ARG A 30 8.49 25.83 -1.86
CA ARG A 30 8.38 24.49 -1.31
C ARG A 30 7.62 24.49 0.02
N LEU A 31 6.69 23.54 0.14
CA LEU A 31 5.90 23.32 1.34
C LEU A 31 6.64 22.37 2.29
N PHE A 32 6.71 22.74 3.57
CA PHE A 32 7.36 21.92 4.60
C PHE A 32 6.58 21.99 5.92
N TYR A 33 6.78 21.00 6.78
CA TYR A 33 6.12 20.87 8.06
C TYR A 33 6.96 21.50 9.17
N VAL A 34 6.27 22.27 10.01
CA VAL A 34 6.88 22.97 11.16
C VAL A 34 6.08 22.64 12.41
N GLN A 35 6.77 22.34 13.49
CA GLN A 35 6.19 22.19 14.81
C GLN A 35 6.55 23.40 15.65
N MET A 36 5.56 23.97 16.31
CA MET A 36 5.74 25.00 17.32
C MET A 36 5.35 24.43 18.68
N LYS A 37 6.22 24.65 19.67
CA LYS A 37 5.97 24.36 21.08
C LYS A 37 5.99 25.65 21.86
N VAL A 38 5.03 25.81 22.75
CA VAL A 38 4.95 26.97 23.66
C VAL A 38 4.80 26.44 25.08
N SER A 39 5.60 26.96 26.01
CA SER A 39 5.53 26.63 27.43
C SER A 39 5.73 27.88 28.28
N ARG A 40 5.24 27.87 29.54
CA ARG A 40 5.62 28.88 30.52
C ARG A 40 7.05 28.60 30.99
N MET A 41 7.78 29.66 31.32
CA MET A 41 9.09 29.54 31.94
C MET A 41 8.89 29.15 33.43
N GLU A 42 9.72 28.20 33.91
CA GLU A 42 9.57 27.69 35.29
C GLU A 42 9.90 28.76 36.33
N ASP A 43 10.93 29.57 36.07
CA ASP A 43 11.41 30.63 36.99
C ASP A 43 10.58 31.91 36.96
N ASP A 44 9.87 32.19 35.87
CA ASP A 44 8.93 33.34 35.77
C ASP A 44 7.70 32.93 34.93
N PRO A 45 6.57 32.59 35.57
CA PRO A 45 5.36 32.17 34.88
C PRO A 45 4.72 33.22 33.96
N ARG A 46 5.14 34.51 34.07
CA ARG A 46 4.70 35.55 33.12
C ARG A 46 5.41 35.47 31.78
N MET A 47 6.54 34.78 31.73
CA MET A 47 7.32 34.58 30.52
C MET A 47 6.95 33.26 29.85
N ILE A 48 6.95 33.29 28.53
CA ILE A 48 6.71 32.09 27.71
C ILE A 48 7.92 31.82 26.81
N VAL A 49 8.22 30.54 26.62
CA VAL A 49 9.20 30.07 25.66
C VAL A 49 8.48 29.56 24.43
N ILE A 50 8.87 30.04 23.26
CA ILE A 50 8.36 29.57 21.98
C ILE A 50 9.52 28.95 21.22
N ALA A 51 9.42 27.64 20.95
CA ALA A 51 10.35 26.90 20.11
C ALA A 51 9.68 26.53 18.78
N VAL A 52 10.41 26.70 17.69
CA VAL A 52 9.93 26.32 16.35
C VAL A 52 10.96 25.39 15.72
N SER A 53 10.50 24.21 15.31
CA SER A 53 11.34 23.16 14.71
C SER A 53 10.85 22.78 13.31
N ASP A 54 11.79 22.63 12.40
CA ASP A 54 11.51 21.97 11.12
C ASP A 54 11.39 20.46 11.35
N ILE A 55 10.24 19.89 10.99
CA ILE A 55 9.95 18.46 11.16
C ILE A 55 9.63 17.77 9.83
N ASP A 56 9.97 18.40 8.70
CA ASP A 56 9.62 17.90 7.36
C ASP A 56 10.17 16.49 7.11
N GLU A 57 11.44 16.27 7.43
CA GLU A 57 12.07 14.95 7.28
C GLU A 57 11.47 13.90 8.25
N LEU A 58 11.13 14.29 9.46
CA LEU A 58 10.49 13.42 10.44
C LEU A 58 9.09 12.98 9.97
N VAL A 59 8.30 13.93 9.43
CA VAL A 59 6.96 13.63 8.90
C VAL A 59 7.04 12.73 7.68
N LYS A 60 7.99 12.98 6.77
CA LYS A 60 8.22 12.12 5.59
C LYS A 60 8.60 10.70 6.00
N LYS A 61 9.56 10.57 6.90
CA LYS A 61 10.01 9.26 7.40
C LYS A 61 8.86 8.49 8.04
N ARG A 62 8.08 9.14 8.91
CA ARG A 62 6.91 8.51 9.54
C ARG A 62 5.89 8.02 8.51
N ARG A 63 5.57 8.82 7.49
CA ARG A 63 4.64 8.40 6.42
C ARG A 63 5.12 7.20 5.63
N VAL A 64 6.43 7.11 5.37
CA VAL A 64 7.02 5.94 4.72
C VAL A 64 6.90 4.71 5.63
N GLU A 65 7.22 4.85 6.91
CA GLU A 65 7.12 3.77 7.90
C GLU A 65 5.67 3.29 8.06
N GLU A 66 4.69 4.20 8.17
CA GLU A 66 3.27 3.88 8.24
C GLU A 66 2.81 3.10 7.01
N ARG A 67 3.18 3.53 5.80
CA ARG A 67 2.87 2.81 4.56
C ARG A 67 3.46 1.41 4.55
N ILE A 68 4.72 1.25 4.96
CA ILE A 68 5.36 -0.06 5.04
C ILE A 68 4.64 -0.97 6.04
N GLN A 69 4.19 -0.44 7.17
CA GLN A 69 3.45 -1.20 8.17
C GLN A 69 2.06 -1.63 7.68
N GLU A 70 1.35 -0.74 6.99
CA GLU A 70 0.07 -1.07 6.36
C GLU A 70 0.24 -2.17 5.30
N GLU A 71 1.25 -2.06 4.45
CA GLU A 71 1.56 -3.09 3.44
C GLU A 71 1.90 -4.43 4.10
N ARG A 72 2.68 -4.44 5.18
CA ARG A 72 2.99 -5.67 5.95
C ARG A 72 1.75 -6.29 6.59
N LEU A 73 0.84 -5.48 7.10
CA LEU A 73 -0.39 -5.98 7.73
C LEU A 73 -1.32 -6.63 6.71
N VAL A 74 -1.48 -6.02 5.53
CA VAL A 74 -2.23 -6.61 4.41
C VAL A 74 -1.62 -7.95 4.01
N TYR A 75 -0.29 -8.01 3.90
CA TYR A 75 0.44 -9.25 3.60
C TYR A 75 0.21 -10.35 4.65
N ALA A 76 0.34 -10.01 5.92
CA ALA A 76 0.13 -10.98 7.01
C ALA A 76 -1.30 -11.54 7.00
N ARG A 77 -2.30 -10.70 6.69
CA ARG A 77 -3.70 -11.13 6.55
C ARG A 77 -3.90 -12.06 5.35
N LEU A 78 -3.32 -11.73 4.20
CA LEU A 78 -3.35 -12.59 3.01
C LEU A 78 -2.68 -13.93 3.28
N HIS A 79 -1.53 -13.94 3.94
CA HIS A 79 -0.82 -15.16 4.30
C HIS A 79 -1.59 -16.03 5.31
N ALA A 80 -2.24 -15.41 6.29
CA ALA A 80 -3.03 -16.13 7.30
C ALA A 80 -4.30 -16.75 6.74
N LEU A 81 -4.86 -16.18 5.67
CA LEU A 81 -6.15 -16.61 5.12
C LEU A 81 -6.04 -17.76 4.09
N THR A 82 -4.86 -18.10 3.57
CA THR A 82 -4.83 -18.81 2.28
C THR A 82 -3.75 -19.85 2.06
N GLY A 83 -2.85 -20.13 2.98
CA GLY A 83 -1.83 -21.17 2.78
C GLY A 83 -0.74 -20.79 1.75
N ASN A 84 -0.10 -21.79 1.13
CA ASN A 84 1.07 -21.61 0.26
C ASN A 84 0.73 -20.96 -1.09
N PHE A 85 0.90 -19.65 -1.21
CA PHE A 85 0.92 -18.99 -2.52
C PHE A 85 2.27 -19.19 -3.20
N ILE A 86 2.23 -19.44 -4.49
CA ILE A 86 3.41 -19.42 -5.35
C ILE A 86 3.76 -18.02 -5.83
N VAL A 87 2.76 -17.17 -5.99
CA VAL A 87 2.89 -15.73 -6.31
C VAL A 87 1.69 -14.95 -5.80
N VAL A 88 1.92 -13.71 -5.41
CA VAL A 88 0.88 -12.73 -5.03
C VAL A 88 1.10 -11.44 -5.81
N TYR A 89 0.07 -10.99 -6.51
CA TYR A 89 0.02 -9.70 -7.18
C TYR A 89 -0.97 -8.78 -6.49
N VAL A 90 -0.63 -7.49 -6.42
CA VAL A 90 -1.59 -6.43 -6.10
C VAL A 90 -1.94 -5.74 -7.40
N VAL A 91 -3.22 -5.74 -7.73
CA VAL A 91 -3.75 -5.25 -9.00
C VAL A 91 -4.77 -4.15 -8.71
N ASP A 92 -4.65 -3.02 -9.38
CA ASP A 92 -5.69 -2.00 -9.41
C ASP A 92 -6.79 -2.45 -10.38
N PRO A 93 -8.02 -2.71 -9.89
CA PRO A 93 -9.09 -3.23 -10.74
C PRO A 93 -9.60 -2.22 -11.77
N GLU A 94 -9.37 -0.91 -11.61
CA GLU A 94 -9.82 0.12 -12.56
C GLU A 94 -8.84 0.29 -13.71
N THR A 95 -7.57 0.43 -13.41
CA THR A 95 -6.52 0.71 -14.38
C THR A 95 -5.88 -0.55 -14.95
N GLY A 96 -5.94 -1.68 -14.22
CA GLY A 96 -5.21 -2.90 -14.55
C GLY A 96 -3.75 -2.87 -14.10
N SER A 97 -3.26 -1.74 -13.58
CA SER A 97 -1.87 -1.64 -13.12
C SER A 97 -1.60 -2.62 -11.99
N PHE A 98 -0.42 -3.22 -11.98
CA PHE A 98 -0.09 -4.26 -11.01
C PHE A 98 1.35 -4.23 -10.56
N ARG A 99 1.56 -4.83 -9.40
CA ARG A 99 2.90 -5.15 -8.89
C ARG A 99 2.90 -6.54 -8.23
N GLU A 100 3.99 -7.26 -8.43
CA GLU A 100 4.27 -8.47 -7.65
C GLU A 100 4.56 -8.06 -6.21
N PHE A 101 3.88 -8.73 -5.29
CA PHE A 101 4.06 -8.52 -3.86
C PHE A 101 5.01 -9.56 -3.26
N SER A 102 4.84 -10.81 -3.64
CA SER A 102 5.75 -11.90 -3.29
C SER A 102 5.64 -13.04 -4.30
N SER A 103 6.73 -13.78 -4.44
CA SER A 103 6.78 -15.01 -5.26
C SER A 103 7.76 -16.00 -4.63
N THR A 104 7.56 -17.28 -4.95
CA THR A 104 8.54 -18.32 -4.62
C THR A 104 9.70 -18.30 -5.62
N ALA A 105 10.88 -18.84 -5.24
CA ALA A 105 12.02 -18.97 -6.13
C ALA A 105 11.67 -19.78 -7.37
N ASP A 106 10.97 -20.91 -7.22
CA ASP A 106 10.53 -21.75 -8.34
C ASP A 106 9.63 -21.01 -9.34
N TYR A 107 8.74 -20.11 -8.86
CA TYR A 107 7.92 -19.28 -9.74
C TYR A 107 8.78 -18.29 -10.53
N THR A 108 9.66 -17.57 -9.85
CA THR A 108 10.54 -16.57 -10.47
C THR A 108 11.46 -17.18 -11.53
N GLU A 109 12.02 -18.34 -11.26
CA GLU A 109 12.93 -19.04 -12.17
C GLU A 109 12.23 -19.64 -13.41
N ASN A 110 10.99 -20.11 -13.26
CA ASN A 110 10.33 -20.89 -14.31
C ASN A 110 9.25 -20.15 -15.09
N LEU A 111 8.64 -19.13 -14.52
CA LEU A 111 7.52 -18.42 -15.15
C LEU A 111 7.87 -16.97 -15.51
N ALA A 112 8.99 -16.42 -15.04
CA ALA A 112 9.61 -15.14 -15.43
C ALA A 112 8.63 -14.01 -15.79
N GLN A 113 7.55 -13.86 -15.02
CA GLN A 113 6.53 -12.84 -15.26
C GLN A 113 7.03 -11.45 -14.85
N PRO A 114 6.58 -10.36 -15.49
CA PRO A 114 6.90 -9.02 -15.05
C PRO A 114 6.46 -8.76 -13.60
N LYS A 115 7.35 -8.17 -12.80
CA LYS A 115 7.05 -7.82 -11.39
C LYS A 115 6.12 -6.62 -11.26
N THR A 116 6.04 -5.79 -12.30
CA THR A 116 5.17 -4.61 -12.37
C THR A 116 4.70 -4.41 -13.81
N GLY A 117 3.54 -3.79 -13.98
CA GLY A 117 3.03 -3.47 -15.31
C GLY A 117 1.77 -2.59 -15.25
N THR A 118 1.31 -2.21 -16.42
CA THR A 118 0.16 -1.31 -16.59
C THR A 118 -1.16 -2.05 -16.85
N ASP A 119 -1.09 -3.32 -17.27
CA ASP A 119 -2.29 -4.16 -17.48
C ASP A 119 -1.99 -5.62 -17.12
N PHE A 120 -2.45 -6.02 -15.95
CA PHE A 120 -2.33 -7.38 -15.43
C PHE A 120 -3.07 -8.39 -16.30
N PHE A 121 -4.27 -8.05 -16.74
CA PHE A 121 -5.16 -8.99 -17.44
C PHE A 121 -4.62 -9.29 -18.85
N GLU A 122 -4.04 -8.29 -19.51
CA GLU A 122 -3.37 -8.49 -20.79
C GLU A 122 -2.10 -9.34 -20.62
N ASN A 123 -1.28 -9.01 -19.60
CA ASN A 123 -0.06 -9.74 -19.30
C ASN A 123 -0.32 -11.24 -19.05
N VAL A 124 -1.32 -11.59 -18.23
CA VAL A 124 -1.65 -13.01 -17.96
C VAL A 124 -2.28 -13.70 -19.18
N ARG A 125 -2.96 -12.97 -20.05
CA ARG A 125 -3.48 -13.48 -21.31
C ARG A 125 -2.37 -13.85 -22.27
N GLU A 126 -1.37 -12.99 -22.43
CA GLU A 126 -0.20 -13.25 -23.28
C GLU A 126 0.63 -14.42 -22.74
N ALA A 127 0.86 -14.45 -21.43
CA ALA A 127 1.58 -15.51 -20.76
C ALA A 127 0.88 -16.88 -20.84
N ALA A 128 -0.43 -16.91 -21.04
CA ALA A 128 -1.19 -18.17 -21.10
C ALA A 128 -0.70 -19.12 -22.20
N SER A 129 -0.23 -18.56 -23.33
CA SER A 129 0.30 -19.36 -24.45
C SER A 129 1.59 -20.11 -24.08
N GLN A 130 2.38 -19.57 -23.16
CA GLN A 130 3.67 -20.13 -22.76
C GLN A 130 3.56 -21.01 -21.52
N HIS A 131 2.79 -20.58 -20.52
CA HIS A 131 2.84 -21.16 -19.19
C HIS A 131 1.63 -22.00 -18.82
N VAL A 132 0.44 -21.75 -19.40
CA VAL A 132 -0.74 -22.59 -19.13
C VAL A 132 -0.66 -23.89 -19.91
N TYR A 133 -0.96 -25.01 -19.23
CA TYR A 133 -0.98 -26.33 -19.87
C TYR A 133 -1.94 -26.34 -21.09
N PRO A 134 -1.53 -26.87 -22.25
CA PRO A 134 -2.27 -26.71 -23.51
C PRO A 134 -3.77 -27.04 -23.44
N ALA A 135 -4.13 -28.13 -22.75
CA ALA A 135 -5.53 -28.54 -22.62
C ALA A 135 -6.38 -27.58 -21.78
N ASP A 136 -5.76 -26.77 -20.92
CA ASP A 136 -6.47 -25.82 -20.04
C ASP A 136 -6.55 -24.41 -20.64
N ARG A 137 -5.77 -24.08 -21.68
CA ARG A 137 -5.66 -22.73 -22.26
C ARG A 137 -7.01 -22.13 -22.70
N LYS A 138 -7.81 -22.91 -23.43
CA LYS A 138 -9.11 -22.44 -23.89
C LYS A 138 -10.03 -22.04 -22.72
N ARG A 139 -10.08 -22.90 -21.71
CA ARG A 139 -10.90 -22.65 -20.48
C ARG A 139 -10.32 -21.47 -19.71
N TYR A 140 -9.00 -21.38 -19.54
CA TYR A 140 -8.30 -20.30 -18.88
C TYR A 140 -8.66 -18.93 -19.54
N LEU A 141 -8.48 -18.81 -20.84
CA LEU A 141 -8.75 -17.58 -21.60
C LEU A 141 -10.24 -17.18 -21.61
N THR A 142 -11.13 -18.12 -21.37
CA THR A 142 -12.59 -17.85 -21.25
C THR A 142 -12.95 -17.35 -19.85
N VAL A 143 -12.27 -17.83 -18.81
CA VAL A 143 -12.66 -17.60 -17.40
C VAL A 143 -11.92 -16.40 -16.79
N VAL A 144 -10.66 -16.16 -17.14
CA VAL A 144 -9.78 -15.19 -16.52
C VAL A 144 -9.90 -13.73 -17.03
N PRO A 145 -10.66 -13.36 -18.09
CA PRO A 145 -10.83 -11.96 -18.44
C PRO A 145 -11.35 -11.11 -17.27
N ARG A 146 -10.84 -9.87 -17.15
CA ARG A 146 -11.16 -8.90 -16.10
C ARG A 146 -12.65 -8.86 -15.77
N LYS A 147 -13.50 -8.75 -16.81
CA LYS A 147 -14.96 -8.69 -16.66
C LYS A 147 -15.51 -9.86 -15.84
N ASN A 148 -15.03 -11.07 -16.08
CA ASN A 148 -15.54 -12.27 -15.42
C ASN A 148 -15.05 -12.36 -13.98
N ILE A 149 -13.79 -12.03 -13.73
CA ILE A 149 -13.20 -12.00 -12.37
C ILE A 149 -13.96 -10.95 -11.53
N MET A 150 -14.10 -9.74 -12.04
CA MET A 150 -14.77 -8.65 -11.30
C MET A 150 -16.25 -8.95 -11.02
N ALA A 151 -16.97 -9.47 -12.02
CA ALA A 151 -18.38 -9.86 -11.84
C ALA A 151 -18.55 -10.95 -10.76
N GLU A 152 -17.63 -11.90 -10.69
CA GLU A 152 -17.68 -12.96 -9.68
C GLU A 152 -17.31 -12.43 -8.29
N VAL A 153 -16.29 -11.57 -8.19
CA VAL A 153 -15.91 -10.92 -6.93
C VAL A 153 -17.06 -10.03 -6.41
N GLU A 154 -17.72 -9.27 -7.27
CA GLU A 154 -18.88 -8.47 -6.89
C GLU A 154 -20.05 -9.33 -6.40
N ARG A 155 -20.27 -10.49 -7.03
CA ARG A 155 -21.37 -11.41 -6.72
C ARG A 155 -21.16 -12.21 -5.43
N SER A 156 -19.96 -12.75 -5.23
CA SER A 156 -19.68 -13.75 -4.19
C SER A 156 -18.60 -13.31 -3.18
N GLY A 157 -17.96 -12.15 -3.39
CA GLY A 157 -16.91 -11.63 -2.53
C GLY A 157 -15.52 -12.20 -2.84
N PHE A 158 -15.40 -13.18 -3.71
CA PHE A 158 -14.12 -13.78 -4.12
C PHE A 158 -14.24 -14.49 -5.46
N PHE A 159 -13.11 -14.71 -6.11
CA PHE A 159 -12.99 -15.51 -7.33
C PHE A 159 -12.00 -16.65 -7.10
N THR A 160 -12.31 -17.84 -7.60
CA THR A 160 -11.42 -19.00 -7.52
C THR A 160 -11.47 -19.82 -8.81
N PHE A 161 -10.29 -20.14 -9.36
CA PHE A 161 -10.18 -20.91 -10.59
C PHE A 161 -8.94 -21.82 -10.58
N GLY A 162 -9.17 -23.13 -10.72
CA GLY A 162 -8.11 -24.15 -10.80
C GLY A 162 -7.71 -24.46 -12.25
N TYR A 163 -6.39 -24.49 -12.52
CA TYR A 163 -5.82 -24.85 -13.82
C TYR A 163 -4.42 -25.41 -13.64
N ARG A 164 -3.77 -25.84 -14.73
CA ARG A 164 -2.40 -26.34 -14.70
C ARG A 164 -1.45 -25.37 -15.38
N VAL A 165 -0.30 -25.17 -14.77
CA VAL A 165 0.84 -24.46 -15.37
C VAL A 165 1.95 -25.44 -15.70
N LEU A 166 2.75 -25.13 -16.72
CA LEU A 166 3.97 -25.88 -17.03
C LEU A 166 5.13 -25.28 -16.25
N MET A 167 5.68 -26.04 -15.31
CA MET A 167 6.90 -25.69 -14.59
C MET A 167 7.94 -26.80 -14.81
N LYS A 168 9.11 -26.44 -15.31
CA LYS A 168 10.18 -27.40 -15.69
C LYS A 168 9.70 -28.52 -16.64
N GLY A 169 8.72 -28.20 -17.51
CA GLY A 169 8.11 -29.14 -18.44
C GLY A 169 7.01 -30.03 -17.86
N GLU A 170 6.77 -29.98 -16.54
CA GLU A 170 5.75 -30.75 -15.84
C GLU A 170 4.48 -29.93 -15.57
N PRO A 171 3.28 -30.53 -15.74
CA PRO A 171 2.02 -29.87 -15.43
C PRO A 171 1.75 -29.86 -13.93
N ILE A 172 1.77 -28.67 -13.33
CA ILE A 172 1.49 -28.45 -11.90
C ILE A 172 0.11 -27.83 -11.74
N HIS A 173 -0.70 -28.40 -10.85
CA HIS A 173 -2.00 -27.85 -10.50
C HIS A 173 -1.85 -26.60 -9.61
N VAL A 174 -2.45 -25.52 -10.05
CA VAL A 174 -2.48 -24.24 -9.34
C VAL A 174 -3.90 -23.70 -9.23
N GLN A 175 -4.10 -22.79 -8.29
CA GLN A 175 -5.37 -22.12 -8.07
C GLN A 175 -5.16 -20.62 -8.08
N LEU A 176 -5.84 -19.92 -8.98
CA LEU A 176 -5.97 -18.48 -8.94
C LEU A 176 -7.08 -18.10 -7.95
N LYS A 177 -6.79 -17.16 -7.06
CA LYS A 177 -7.76 -16.55 -6.13
C LYS A 177 -7.71 -15.04 -6.26
N ALA A 178 -8.85 -14.38 -6.29
CA ALA A 178 -8.97 -12.93 -6.27
C ALA A 178 -10.13 -12.49 -5.37
#